data_16d92e67391b05f1ba4cc72b0965c580
#
_entry.id   16d92e67391b05f1ba4cc72b0965c580
#
_cell.length_a   1.000
_cell.length_b   1.000
_cell.length_c   1.000
_cell.angle_alpha   90.00
_cell.angle_beta   90.00
_cell.angle_gamma   90.00
#
_symmetry.space_group_name_H-M   'P 1'
#
loop_
_entity.id
_entity.type
_entity.pdbx_description
1 polymer ?
#
loop_
_entity_poly.entity_id
_entity_poly.type
_entity_poly.pdbx_seq_one_letter_code
_entity_poly.pdbx_strand_id
1 'polypeptide(L)'
;LQDDVRASMDVRRALNLAWMPLSPETLLRSLFSKPHYLESATRELSKAERELLARPADAPFTEADVPLLDEAAELLGDFSKVTGAAAAARAAAEHRANLENAAKALENVHQSLEDIGADGVITPEQIAMMNEVRGERMTAAAAASADRTWAYGHIVVDEAQELSPMQWRLLMRRCPMKSFTIVGDIAQASSAAAASSWSQALEPFVGERFTLEELTINYRTPAQIAEAAVSVAQAAGYEVSAPRAVREGKWPPLVHEVAPESVVEQTVSVVSEEVPHSGGA
;
A
#
# COMPACT_ATOMS: atom_id res chain seq x y z
N LEU A 1 -5.51 -12.66 -43.32
CA LEU A 1 -4.85 -13.74 -42.60
C LEU A 1 -4.64 -13.40 -41.11
N GLN A 2 -4.04 -12.25 -40.74
CA GLN A 2 -3.87 -11.87 -39.31
C GLN A 2 -5.23 -11.62 -38.63
N ASP A 3 -6.15 -10.97 -39.29
CA ASP A 3 -7.47 -10.68 -38.78
C ASP A 3 -8.33 -11.96 -38.72
N ASP A 4 -8.19 -12.86 -39.67
CA ASP A 4 -8.85 -14.16 -39.69
C ASP A 4 -8.36 -15.02 -38.51
N VAL A 5 -7.06 -15.03 -38.24
CA VAL A 5 -6.48 -15.74 -37.07
C VAL A 5 -6.97 -15.13 -35.75
N ARG A 6 -7.04 -13.80 -35.66
CA ARG A 6 -7.56 -13.10 -34.46
C ARG A 6 -9.07 -13.33 -34.26
N ALA A 7 -9.82 -13.48 -35.34
CA ALA A 7 -11.28 -13.73 -35.30
C ALA A 7 -11.62 -15.21 -35.04
N SER A 8 -10.68 -16.13 -35.29
CA SER A 8 -10.92 -17.57 -35.15
C SER A 8 -11.16 -17.97 -33.69
N MET A 9 -12.34 -18.55 -33.43
CA MET A 9 -12.70 -19.08 -32.10
C MET A 9 -11.81 -20.25 -31.67
N ASP A 10 -11.41 -21.09 -32.61
CA ASP A 10 -10.56 -22.26 -32.31
C ASP A 10 -9.14 -21.85 -31.94
N VAL A 11 -8.59 -20.84 -32.61
CA VAL A 11 -7.28 -20.27 -32.25
C VAL A 11 -7.34 -19.62 -30.86
N ARG A 12 -8.38 -18.84 -30.56
CA ARG A 12 -8.59 -18.26 -29.24
C ARG A 12 -8.72 -19.32 -28.14
N ARG A 13 -9.47 -20.37 -28.42
CA ARG A 13 -9.65 -21.50 -27.50
C ARG A 13 -8.35 -22.25 -27.25
N ALA A 14 -7.58 -22.52 -28.30
CA ALA A 14 -6.26 -23.15 -28.17
C ALA A 14 -5.28 -22.29 -27.38
N LEU A 15 -5.24 -20.98 -27.65
CA LEU A 15 -4.43 -20.04 -26.89
C LEU A 15 -4.87 -19.94 -25.42
N ASN A 16 -6.18 -19.90 -25.15
CA ASN A 16 -6.70 -19.86 -23.77
C ASN A 16 -6.42 -21.15 -23.00
N LEU A 17 -6.39 -22.30 -23.68
CA LEU A 17 -6.01 -23.60 -23.09
C LEU A 17 -4.50 -23.67 -22.82
N ALA A 18 -3.68 -23.11 -23.70
CA ALA A 18 -2.23 -23.07 -23.57
C ALA A 18 -1.76 -22.00 -22.59
N TRP A 19 -2.51 -20.90 -22.49
CA TRP A 19 -2.19 -19.75 -21.66
C TRP A 19 -3.46 -19.24 -20.97
N MET A 20 -3.83 -19.89 -19.86
CA MET A 20 -4.98 -19.44 -19.07
C MET A 20 -4.68 -18.07 -18.48
N PRO A 21 -5.53 -17.07 -18.73
CA PRO A 21 -5.41 -15.76 -18.09
C PRO A 21 -5.47 -15.91 -16.57
N LEU A 22 -4.43 -15.47 -15.90
CA LEU A 22 -4.31 -15.54 -14.45
C LEU A 22 -4.21 -14.11 -13.89
N SER A 23 -5.14 -13.72 -13.01
CA SER A 23 -5.02 -12.46 -12.30
C SER A 23 -4.03 -12.57 -11.12
N PRO A 24 -3.40 -11.47 -10.70
CA PRO A 24 -2.54 -11.43 -9.53
C PRO A 24 -3.21 -12.02 -8.29
N GLU A 25 -4.47 -11.67 -8.07
CA GLU A 25 -5.25 -12.15 -6.94
C GLU A 25 -5.48 -13.67 -7.01
N THR A 26 -5.82 -14.19 -8.19
CA THR A 26 -6.02 -15.62 -8.39
C THR A 26 -4.70 -16.40 -8.23
N LEU A 27 -3.60 -15.82 -8.69
CA LEU A 27 -2.26 -16.38 -8.50
C LEU A 27 -1.94 -16.52 -7.02
N LEU A 28 -2.02 -15.42 -6.25
CA LEU A 28 -1.67 -15.44 -4.83
C LEU A 28 -2.63 -16.32 -4.01
N ARG A 29 -3.93 -16.25 -4.26
CA ARG A 29 -4.89 -17.15 -3.62
C ARG A 29 -4.56 -18.61 -3.88
N SER A 30 -4.26 -18.96 -5.13
CA SER A 30 -3.89 -20.33 -5.49
C SER A 30 -2.55 -20.75 -4.88
N LEU A 31 -1.57 -19.85 -4.83
CA LEU A 31 -0.26 -20.09 -4.25
C LEU A 31 -0.37 -20.45 -2.77
N PHE A 32 -1.07 -19.63 -1.98
CA PHE A 32 -1.14 -19.81 -0.54
C PHE A 32 -2.16 -20.87 -0.09
N SER A 33 -3.17 -21.18 -0.91
CA SER A 33 -4.19 -22.17 -0.55
C SER A 33 -3.90 -23.61 -0.99
N LYS A 34 -2.97 -23.78 -1.97
CA LYS A 34 -2.68 -25.10 -2.53
C LYS A 34 -1.26 -25.55 -2.14
N PRO A 35 -1.12 -26.56 -1.25
CA PRO A 35 0.17 -26.96 -0.71
C PRO A 35 1.23 -27.26 -1.78
N HIS A 36 0.85 -27.90 -2.88
CA HIS A 36 1.79 -28.26 -3.96
C HIS A 36 2.35 -27.04 -4.72
N TYR A 37 1.57 -25.94 -4.84
CA TYR A 37 2.08 -24.69 -5.42
C TYR A 37 3.02 -24.00 -4.45
N LEU A 38 2.64 -23.94 -3.17
CA LEU A 38 3.47 -23.35 -2.14
C LEU A 38 4.80 -24.09 -2.02
N GLU A 39 4.78 -25.43 -1.97
CA GLU A 39 5.99 -26.26 -1.92
C GLU A 39 6.89 -26.06 -3.15
N SER A 40 6.30 -25.99 -4.34
CA SER A 40 7.03 -25.75 -5.59
C SER A 40 7.69 -24.37 -5.63
N ALA A 41 7.00 -23.34 -5.11
CA ALA A 41 7.46 -21.95 -5.17
C ALA A 41 8.44 -21.60 -4.04
N THR A 42 8.41 -22.34 -2.91
CA THR A 42 9.19 -22.02 -1.70
C THR A 42 10.11 -23.16 -1.29
N ARG A 43 10.89 -23.66 -2.25
CA ARG A 43 11.79 -24.83 -2.03
C ARG A 43 12.83 -24.58 -0.94
N GLU A 44 13.22 -23.32 -0.75
CA GLU A 44 14.22 -22.90 0.24
C GLU A 44 13.65 -22.80 1.66
N LEU A 45 12.32 -22.73 1.81
CA LEU A 45 11.67 -22.63 3.10
C LEU A 45 11.47 -24.01 3.73
N SER A 46 11.62 -24.09 5.05
CA SER A 46 11.27 -25.27 5.83
C SER A 46 9.76 -25.54 5.77
N LYS A 47 9.35 -26.75 6.18
CA LYS A 47 7.94 -27.11 6.27
C LYS A 47 7.18 -26.21 7.23
N ALA A 48 7.76 -25.88 8.38
CA ALA A 48 7.14 -24.99 9.37
C ALA A 48 6.91 -23.58 8.83
N GLU A 49 7.89 -23.01 8.11
CA GLU A 49 7.72 -21.71 7.48
C GLU A 49 6.65 -21.71 6.39
N ARG A 50 6.56 -22.80 5.60
CA ARG A 50 5.48 -22.95 4.61
C ARG A 50 4.09 -23.03 5.24
N GLU A 51 3.97 -23.72 6.38
CA GLU A 51 2.71 -23.79 7.13
C GLU A 51 2.24 -22.42 7.62
N LEU A 52 3.16 -21.52 7.99
CA LEU A 52 2.84 -20.14 8.34
C LEU A 52 2.30 -19.32 7.16
N LEU A 53 2.73 -19.62 5.94
CA LEU A 53 2.27 -18.95 4.72
C LEU A 53 0.94 -19.51 4.21
N ALA A 54 0.61 -20.73 4.57
CA ALA A 54 -0.62 -21.39 4.11
C ALA A 54 -1.87 -20.73 4.67
N ARG A 55 -2.83 -20.42 3.80
CA ARG A 55 -4.11 -19.80 4.20
C ARG A 55 -5.25 -20.23 3.28
N PRO A 56 -6.52 -20.16 3.72
CA PRO A 56 -7.69 -20.49 2.91
C PRO A 56 -7.78 -19.63 1.65
N ALA A 57 -8.38 -20.16 0.58
CA ALA A 57 -8.52 -19.44 -0.70
C ALA A 57 -9.42 -18.20 -0.61
N ASP A 58 -10.32 -18.16 0.36
CA ASP A 58 -11.24 -17.04 0.64
C ASP A 58 -10.70 -16.05 1.68
N ALA A 59 -9.49 -16.29 2.22
CA ALA A 59 -8.87 -15.36 3.16
C ALA A 59 -8.74 -13.94 2.54
N PRO A 60 -9.07 -12.88 3.29
CA PRO A 60 -8.89 -11.53 2.81
C PRO A 60 -7.41 -11.22 2.58
N PHE A 61 -7.13 -10.37 1.59
CA PHE A 61 -5.79 -9.81 1.42
C PHE A 61 -5.49 -8.82 2.54
N THR A 62 -4.22 -8.77 2.92
CA THR A 62 -3.66 -7.87 3.92
C THR A 62 -2.75 -6.82 3.26
N GLU A 63 -2.32 -5.83 4.01
CA GLU A 63 -1.34 -4.84 3.53
C GLU A 63 -0.02 -5.50 3.09
N ALA A 64 0.38 -6.59 3.74
CA ALA A 64 1.58 -7.35 3.37
C ALA A 64 1.47 -8.04 2.00
N ASP A 65 0.27 -8.25 1.49
CA ASP A 65 0.05 -8.83 0.16
C ASP A 65 0.16 -7.81 -0.97
N VAL A 66 0.03 -6.52 -0.68
CA VAL A 66 0.03 -5.45 -1.70
C VAL A 66 1.30 -5.48 -2.57
N PRO A 67 2.51 -5.57 -2.00
CA PRO A 67 3.73 -5.66 -2.82
C PRO A 67 3.80 -6.93 -3.65
N LEU A 68 3.26 -8.03 -3.15
CA LEU A 68 3.20 -9.30 -3.88
C LEU A 68 2.20 -9.24 -5.03
N LEU A 69 1.04 -8.61 -4.83
CA LEU A 69 0.05 -8.36 -5.88
C LEU A 69 0.61 -7.45 -6.97
N ASP A 70 1.33 -6.39 -6.60
CA ASP A 70 1.97 -5.48 -7.55
C ASP A 70 3.05 -6.20 -8.38
N GLU A 71 3.90 -7.00 -7.74
CA GLU A 71 4.91 -7.80 -8.45
C GLU A 71 4.28 -8.85 -9.35
N ALA A 72 3.26 -9.57 -8.87
CA ALA A 72 2.53 -10.55 -9.66
C ALA A 72 1.89 -9.91 -10.89
N ALA A 73 1.31 -8.72 -10.73
CA ALA A 73 0.71 -7.99 -11.83
C ALA A 73 1.76 -7.47 -12.84
N GLU A 74 2.96 -7.13 -12.39
CA GLU A 74 4.07 -6.77 -13.28
C GLU A 74 4.54 -7.96 -14.11
N LEU A 75 4.70 -9.12 -13.46
CA LEU A 75 5.15 -10.36 -14.11
C LEU A 75 4.10 -10.96 -15.07
N LEU A 76 2.81 -10.88 -14.71
CA LEU A 76 1.70 -11.37 -15.53
C LEU A 76 1.35 -10.43 -16.68
N GLY A 77 1.68 -9.14 -16.55
CA GLY A 77 1.32 -8.11 -17.49
C GLY A 77 -0.12 -7.60 -17.33
N ASP A 78 -0.46 -6.56 -18.09
CA ASP A 78 -1.77 -5.91 -18.01
C ASP A 78 -2.83 -6.69 -18.80
N PHE A 79 -3.66 -7.41 -18.05
CA PHE A 79 -4.77 -8.19 -18.58
C PHE A 79 -5.93 -7.33 -19.10
N SER A 80 -6.04 -6.09 -18.64
CA SER A 80 -7.12 -5.19 -19.07
C SER A 80 -7.07 -4.91 -20.57
N LYS A 81 -5.89 -4.92 -21.15
CA LYS A 81 -5.67 -4.78 -22.59
C LYS A 81 -6.10 -6.01 -23.41
N VAL A 82 -6.09 -7.19 -22.80
CA VAL A 82 -6.50 -8.45 -23.46
C VAL A 82 -8.00 -8.68 -23.35
N THR A 83 -8.63 -8.18 -22.28
CA THR A 83 -10.08 -8.28 -22.03
C THR A 83 -10.82 -6.97 -22.36
N GLY A 84 -10.45 -6.31 -23.44
CA GLY A 84 -11.09 -5.04 -23.88
C GLY A 84 -12.63 -5.05 -23.82
N ALA A 85 -13.24 -6.24 -23.87
CA ALA A 85 -14.69 -6.42 -23.68
C ALA A 85 -15.15 -6.06 -22.25
N ALA A 86 -14.38 -6.32 -21.20
CA ALA A 86 -14.75 -5.98 -19.83
C ALA A 86 -14.59 -4.47 -19.56
N ALA A 87 -13.55 -3.86 -20.09
CA ALA A 87 -13.35 -2.40 -20.03
C ALA A 87 -14.42 -1.67 -20.83
N ALA A 88 -14.73 -2.15 -22.04
CA ALA A 88 -15.83 -1.63 -22.86
C ALA A 88 -17.20 -1.79 -22.19
N ALA A 89 -17.45 -2.91 -21.51
CA ALA A 89 -18.68 -3.13 -20.76
C ALA A 89 -18.82 -2.20 -19.54
N ARG A 90 -17.72 -1.93 -18.83
CA ARG A 90 -17.70 -0.96 -17.73
C ARG A 90 -17.92 0.46 -18.23
N ALA A 91 -17.21 0.90 -19.26
CA ALA A 91 -17.40 2.21 -19.88
C ALA A 91 -18.83 2.40 -20.40
N ALA A 92 -19.42 1.36 -21.03
CA ALA A 92 -20.80 1.38 -21.48
C ALA A 92 -21.83 1.41 -20.33
N ALA A 93 -21.53 0.77 -19.19
CA ALA A 93 -22.36 0.82 -18.00
C ALA A 93 -22.29 2.22 -17.33
N GLU A 94 -21.12 2.79 -17.25
CA GLU A 94 -20.87 4.14 -16.69
C GLU A 94 -21.52 5.23 -17.55
N HIS A 95 -21.36 5.16 -18.86
CA HIS A 95 -22.03 6.05 -19.81
C HIS A 95 -23.58 5.95 -19.70
N ARG A 96 -24.12 4.76 -19.54
CA ARG A 96 -25.55 4.53 -19.36
C ARG A 96 -26.07 5.12 -18.04
N ALA A 97 -25.32 4.95 -16.96
CA ALA A 97 -25.65 5.57 -15.65
C ALA A 97 -25.59 7.09 -15.72
N ASN A 98 -24.63 7.68 -16.42
CA ASN A 98 -24.52 9.12 -16.63
C ASN A 98 -25.69 9.68 -17.45
N LEU A 99 -26.13 8.98 -18.50
CA LEU A 99 -27.31 9.35 -19.28
C LEU A 99 -28.59 9.29 -18.42
N GLU A 100 -28.77 8.24 -17.63
CA GLU A 100 -29.92 8.10 -16.74
C GLU A 100 -29.97 9.21 -15.67
N ASN A 101 -28.82 9.54 -15.08
CA ASN A 101 -28.72 10.64 -14.13
C ASN A 101 -28.99 12.01 -14.79
N ALA A 102 -28.51 12.20 -16.02
CA ALA A 102 -28.76 13.42 -16.78
C ALA A 102 -30.26 13.55 -17.14
N ALA A 103 -30.91 12.45 -17.52
CA ALA A 103 -32.36 12.42 -17.79
C ALA A 103 -33.19 12.78 -16.54
N LYS A 104 -32.86 12.18 -15.39
CA LYS A 104 -33.47 12.50 -14.10
C LYS A 104 -33.28 13.96 -13.68
N ALA A 105 -32.07 14.49 -13.95
CA ALA A 105 -31.79 15.90 -13.68
C ALA A 105 -32.65 16.85 -14.53
N LEU A 106 -32.83 16.53 -15.81
CA LEU A 106 -33.72 17.28 -16.72
C LEU A 106 -35.19 17.20 -16.28
N GLU A 107 -35.66 15.99 -15.91
CA GLU A 107 -37.01 15.79 -15.43
C GLU A 107 -37.33 16.67 -14.18
N ASN A 108 -36.36 16.80 -13.26
CA ASN A 108 -36.50 17.60 -12.06
C ASN A 108 -36.54 19.12 -12.32
N VAL A 109 -36.02 19.59 -13.43
CA VAL A 109 -36.01 21.02 -13.79
C VAL A 109 -36.92 21.37 -14.98
N HIS A 110 -37.67 20.39 -15.50
CA HIS A 110 -38.52 20.51 -16.69
C HIS A 110 -39.47 21.73 -16.55
N GLN A 111 -40.14 21.85 -15.41
CA GLN A 111 -41.10 22.94 -15.17
C GLN A 111 -40.44 24.32 -15.20
N SER A 112 -39.19 24.40 -14.70
CA SER A 112 -38.43 25.66 -14.75
C SER A 112 -37.89 26.01 -16.12
N LEU A 113 -37.64 25.02 -16.97
CA LEU A 113 -37.19 25.17 -18.36
C LEU A 113 -38.37 25.57 -19.28
N GLU A 114 -39.61 25.05 -19.04
CA GLU A 114 -40.82 25.48 -19.69
C GLU A 114 -41.12 26.96 -19.41
N ASP A 115 -41.02 27.38 -18.16
CA ASP A 115 -41.29 28.76 -17.71
C ASP A 115 -40.39 29.80 -18.40
N ILE A 116 -39.18 29.44 -18.80
CA ILE A 116 -38.22 30.30 -19.51
C ILE A 116 -38.16 30.06 -21.01
N GLY A 117 -39.04 29.17 -21.55
CA GLY A 117 -39.07 28.85 -22.97
C GLY A 117 -37.81 28.10 -23.51
N ALA A 118 -37.11 27.43 -22.64
CA ALA A 118 -35.88 26.67 -22.99
C ALA A 118 -36.11 25.14 -23.03
N ASP A 119 -37.37 24.72 -22.98
CA ASP A 119 -37.71 23.31 -23.07
C ASP A 119 -37.31 22.72 -24.44
N GLY A 120 -36.68 21.53 -24.40
CA GLY A 120 -36.17 20.85 -25.58
C GLY A 120 -34.87 21.41 -26.19
N VAL A 121 -34.32 22.50 -25.62
CA VAL A 121 -33.02 23.08 -26.09
C VAL A 121 -31.85 22.31 -25.54
N ILE A 122 -32.00 21.70 -24.38
CA ILE A 122 -30.93 20.90 -23.72
C ILE A 122 -31.34 19.44 -23.70
N THR A 123 -30.50 18.57 -24.22
CA THR A 123 -30.75 17.10 -24.23
C THR A 123 -29.99 16.38 -23.10
N PRO A 124 -30.46 15.18 -22.67
CA PRO A 124 -29.74 14.37 -21.70
C PRO A 124 -28.31 14.07 -22.13
N GLU A 125 -28.07 13.89 -23.43
CA GLU A 125 -26.76 13.63 -23.99
C GLU A 125 -25.84 14.84 -23.84
N GLN A 126 -26.34 16.07 -24.02
CA GLN A 126 -25.58 17.29 -23.82
C GLN A 126 -25.21 17.49 -22.36
N ILE A 127 -26.11 17.20 -21.43
CA ILE A 127 -25.81 17.24 -19.99
C ILE A 127 -24.82 16.15 -19.60
N ALA A 128 -24.98 14.94 -20.10
CA ALA A 128 -24.04 13.84 -19.85
C ALA A 128 -22.65 14.21 -20.38
N MET A 129 -22.54 14.76 -21.58
CA MET A 129 -21.30 15.23 -22.17
C MET A 129 -20.67 16.40 -21.39
N MET A 130 -21.48 17.35 -20.90
CA MET A 130 -20.98 18.42 -20.03
C MET A 130 -20.52 17.90 -18.67
N ASN A 131 -21.17 16.86 -18.15
CA ASN A 131 -20.78 16.20 -16.91
C ASN A 131 -19.52 15.31 -17.10
N GLU A 132 -19.36 14.66 -18.24
CA GLU A 132 -18.12 13.98 -18.62
C GLU A 132 -16.94 14.97 -18.74
N VAL A 133 -17.17 16.14 -19.30
CA VAL A 133 -16.17 17.24 -19.38
C VAL A 133 -15.96 17.91 -18.02
N ARG A 134 -16.97 17.94 -17.16
CA ARG A 134 -16.93 18.40 -15.76
C ARG A 134 -16.64 17.27 -14.76
N GLY A 135 -16.58 16.02 -15.25
CA GLY A 135 -16.25 14.87 -14.42
C GLY A 135 -15.16 15.25 -13.44
N GLU A 136 -15.35 14.93 -12.19
CA GLU A 136 -14.46 15.26 -11.08
C GLU A 136 -13.03 15.24 -11.58
N ARG A 137 -12.37 16.38 -11.61
CA ARG A 137 -10.94 16.45 -11.90
C ARG A 137 -10.30 15.59 -10.82
N MET A 138 -10.04 14.33 -11.16
CA MET A 138 -9.32 13.44 -10.28
C MET A 138 -8.11 14.20 -9.78
N THR A 139 -7.96 14.25 -8.46
CA THR A 139 -6.73 14.79 -7.88
C THR A 139 -5.54 14.00 -8.43
N ALA A 140 -4.36 14.60 -8.49
CA ALA A 140 -3.15 13.87 -8.90
C ALA A 140 -2.96 12.58 -8.09
N ALA A 141 -3.33 12.61 -6.80
CA ALA A 141 -3.30 11.44 -5.93
C ALA A 141 -4.29 10.35 -6.37
N ALA A 142 -5.53 10.71 -6.72
CA ALA A 142 -6.53 9.77 -7.22
C ALA A 142 -6.13 9.18 -8.58
N ALA A 143 -5.57 9.99 -9.48
CA ALA A 143 -5.06 9.53 -10.77
C ALA A 143 -3.88 8.57 -10.60
N ALA A 144 -2.94 8.89 -9.70
CA ALA A 144 -1.81 8.03 -9.38
C ALA A 144 -2.25 6.70 -8.75
N SER A 145 -3.30 6.72 -7.92
CA SER A 145 -3.86 5.50 -7.31
C SER A 145 -4.56 4.60 -8.33
N ALA A 146 -5.17 5.19 -9.35
CA ALA A 146 -5.86 4.46 -10.41
C ALA A 146 -4.92 3.90 -11.49
N ASP A 147 -3.75 4.51 -11.68
CA ASP A 147 -2.78 4.13 -12.71
C ASP A 147 -1.57 3.42 -12.12
N ARG A 148 -1.49 2.10 -12.35
CA ARG A 148 -0.34 1.28 -11.93
C ARG A 148 0.99 1.71 -12.58
N THR A 149 0.96 2.39 -13.71
CA THR A 149 2.16 2.86 -14.42
C THR A 149 2.61 4.25 -13.98
N TRP A 150 1.84 4.90 -13.10
CA TRP A 150 2.19 6.20 -12.58
C TRP A 150 3.55 6.20 -11.88
N ALA A 151 4.42 7.10 -12.31
CA ALA A 151 5.74 7.27 -11.74
C ALA A 151 5.86 8.62 -11.03
N TYR A 152 6.52 8.62 -9.88
CA TYR A 152 6.79 9.82 -9.10
C TYR A 152 8.19 10.36 -9.43
N GLY A 153 8.34 11.68 -9.44
CA GLY A 153 9.65 12.32 -9.58
C GLY A 153 10.47 12.26 -8.30
N HIS A 154 9.80 12.24 -7.15
CA HIS A 154 10.42 12.12 -5.82
C HIS A 154 9.45 11.46 -4.86
N ILE A 155 9.96 10.60 -3.96
CA ILE A 155 9.18 9.94 -2.91
C ILE A 155 9.79 10.26 -1.56
N VAL A 156 8.93 10.68 -0.63
CA VAL A 156 9.29 10.84 0.79
C VAL A 156 8.72 9.63 1.54
N VAL A 157 9.57 8.94 2.28
CA VAL A 157 9.21 7.77 3.08
C VAL A 157 9.45 8.09 4.55
N ASP A 158 8.41 7.98 5.36
CA ASP A 158 8.50 8.06 6.82
C ASP A 158 8.35 6.67 7.43
N GLU A 159 8.89 6.46 8.62
CA GLU A 159 8.95 5.15 9.31
C GLU A 159 9.51 4.03 8.41
N ALA A 160 10.52 4.37 7.64
CA ALA A 160 11.04 3.54 6.57
C ALA A 160 11.67 2.21 7.07
N GLN A 161 12.00 2.09 8.34
CA GLN A 161 12.47 0.86 8.97
C GLN A 161 11.42 -0.26 8.95
N GLU A 162 10.13 0.09 8.85
CA GLU A 162 9.05 -0.90 8.81
C GLU A 162 8.90 -1.55 7.43
N LEU A 163 9.57 -1.03 6.39
CA LEU A 163 9.41 -1.53 5.04
C LEU A 163 10.14 -2.83 4.80
N SER A 164 9.40 -3.81 4.28
CA SER A 164 9.96 -5.06 3.78
C SER A 164 10.73 -4.86 2.46
N PRO A 165 11.63 -5.79 2.08
CA PRO A 165 12.33 -5.73 0.80
C PRO A 165 11.40 -5.65 -0.42
N MET A 166 10.21 -6.26 -0.36
CA MET A 166 9.22 -6.19 -1.45
C MET A 166 8.54 -4.83 -1.53
N GLN A 167 8.30 -4.17 -0.39
CA GLN A 167 7.79 -2.79 -0.37
C GLN A 167 8.82 -1.82 -0.94
N TRP A 168 10.10 -1.97 -0.60
CA TRP A 168 11.19 -1.23 -1.23
C TRP A 168 11.21 -1.42 -2.74
N ARG A 169 11.09 -2.66 -3.23
CA ARG A 169 11.04 -2.96 -4.66
C ARG A 169 9.88 -2.26 -5.36
N LEU A 170 8.69 -2.24 -4.75
CA LEU A 170 7.52 -1.52 -5.24
C LEU A 170 7.81 -0.02 -5.34
N LEU A 171 8.32 0.60 -4.27
CA LEU A 171 8.63 2.04 -4.25
C LEU A 171 9.68 2.41 -5.31
N MET A 172 10.74 1.61 -5.45
CA MET A 172 11.78 1.84 -6.45
C MET A 172 11.24 1.77 -7.90
N ARG A 173 10.24 0.93 -8.15
CA ARG A 173 9.54 0.87 -9.45
C ARG A 173 8.72 2.13 -9.68
N ARG A 174 8.07 2.66 -8.65
CA ARG A 174 7.26 3.88 -8.71
C ARG A 174 8.09 5.18 -8.83
N CYS A 175 9.38 5.14 -8.56
CA CYS A 175 10.30 6.26 -8.73
C CYS A 175 11.52 5.87 -9.57
N PRO A 176 11.39 5.82 -10.91
CA PRO A 176 12.48 5.41 -11.80
C PRO A 176 13.73 6.28 -11.66
N MET A 177 13.56 7.55 -11.32
CA MET A 177 14.66 8.48 -11.04
C MET A 177 15.43 8.16 -9.76
N LYS A 178 14.87 7.25 -8.90
CA LYS A 178 15.44 6.87 -7.60
C LYS A 178 15.73 8.08 -6.71
N SER A 179 14.85 9.07 -6.77
CA SER A 179 14.93 10.28 -5.95
C SER A 179 14.06 10.09 -4.72
N PHE A 180 14.70 9.91 -3.56
CA PHE A 180 14.03 9.62 -2.31
C PHE A 180 14.53 10.52 -1.19
N THR A 181 13.63 10.87 -0.28
CA THR A 181 13.97 11.30 1.09
C THR A 181 13.40 10.25 2.03
N ILE A 182 14.27 9.60 2.78
CA ILE A 182 13.94 8.46 3.63
C ILE A 182 14.18 8.86 5.08
N VAL A 183 13.18 8.70 5.93
CA VAL A 183 13.24 9.00 7.36
C VAL A 183 12.85 7.75 8.12
N GLY A 184 13.54 7.46 9.19
CA GLY A 184 13.25 6.32 10.06
C GLY A 184 14.34 6.07 11.10
N ASP A 185 14.11 5.09 11.94
CA ASP A 185 15.03 4.64 12.95
C ASP A 185 15.09 3.11 12.96
N ILE A 186 16.20 2.55 12.49
CA ILE A 186 16.39 1.10 12.39
C ILE A 186 16.18 0.39 13.73
N ALA A 187 16.52 1.04 14.83
CA ALA A 187 16.36 0.46 16.18
C ALA A 187 14.88 0.37 16.63
N GLN A 188 13.97 1.09 15.94
CA GLN A 188 12.54 1.05 16.22
C GLN A 188 11.76 0.09 15.32
N ALA A 189 12.43 -0.67 14.46
CA ALA A 189 11.78 -1.63 13.59
C ALA A 189 11.01 -2.68 14.40
N SER A 190 9.71 -2.82 14.12
CA SER A 190 8.83 -3.80 14.75
C SER A 190 8.55 -5.01 13.85
N SER A 191 8.72 -4.87 12.55
CA SER A 191 8.49 -5.91 11.58
C SER A 191 9.63 -6.93 11.54
N ALA A 192 9.30 -8.22 11.58
CA ALA A 192 10.28 -9.29 11.36
C ALA A 192 10.93 -9.27 9.95
N ALA A 193 10.31 -8.57 9.00
CA ALA A 193 10.82 -8.40 7.63
C ALA A 193 11.65 -7.11 7.47
N ALA A 194 11.79 -6.30 8.53
CA ALA A 194 12.57 -5.08 8.51
C ALA A 194 14.07 -5.39 8.31
N ALA A 195 14.77 -4.45 7.67
CA ALA A 195 16.22 -4.54 7.54
C ALA A 195 16.92 -4.20 8.87
N SER A 196 18.07 -4.80 9.12
CA SER A 196 18.87 -4.51 10.30
C SER A 196 19.79 -3.28 10.12
N SER A 197 19.89 -2.75 8.91
CA SER A 197 20.65 -1.54 8.58
C SER A 197 20.12 -0.86 7.32
N TRP A 198 20.40 0.44 7.16
CA TRP A 198 20.07 1.19 5.95
C TRP A 198 20.79 0.64 4.71
N SER A 199 22.04 0.18 4.85
CA SER A 199 22.76 -0.47 3.76
C SER A 199 22.03 -1.72 3.30
N GLN A 200 21.63 -2.59 4.20
CA GLN A 200 20.86 -3.79 3.85
C GLN A 200 19.54 -3.46 3.13
N ALA A 201 18.86 -2.39 3.53
CA ALA A 201 17.61 -1.96 2.92
C ALA A 201 17.81 -1.39 1.51
N LEU A 202 18.84 -0.59 1.27
CA LEU A 202 18.97 0.28 0.11
C LEU A 202 20.00 -0.19 -0.93
N GLU A 203 21.10 -0.82 -0.51
CA GLU A 203 22.16 -1.28 -1.43
C GLU A 203 21.65 -2.15 -2.58
N PRO A 204 20.70 -3.06 -2.41
CA PRO A 204 20.18 -3.88 -3.51
C PRO A 204 19.57 -3.05 -4.66
N PHE A 205 19.17 -1.81 -4.38
CA PHE A 205 18.47 -0.94 -5.34
C PHE A 205 19.32 0.21 -5.86
N VAL A 206 20.16 0.80 -5.00
CA VAL A 206 20.91 2.01 -5.33
C VAL A 206 22.42 1.86 -5.15
N GLY A 207 22.90 0.72 -4.64
CA GLY A 207 24.31 0.55 -4.26
C GLY A 207 24.67 1.56 -3.18
N GLU A 208 25.86 2.12 -3.27
CA GLU A 208 26.37 3.14 -2.33
C GLU A 208 25.88 4.57 -2.62
N ARG A 209 24.93 4.76 -3.56
CA ARG A 209 24.44 6.07 -3.99
C ARG A 209 23.35 6.62 -3.08
N PHE A 210 23.62 6.68 -1.79
CA PHE A 210 22.79 7.39 -0.81
C PHE A 210 23.67 8.08 0.22
N THR A 211 23.16 9.15 0.80
CA THR A 211 23.80 9.85 1.90
C THR A 211 22.99 9.61 3.16
N LEU A 212 23.64 9.16 4.22
CA LEU A 212 23.03 8.96 5.53
C LEU A 212 23.35 10.16 6.41
N GLU A 213 22.33 10.82 6.89
CA GLU A 213 22.43 11.91 7.86
C GLU A 213 21.74 11.50 9.16
N GLU A 214 22.43 11.67 10.27
CA GLU A 214 21.93 11.29 11.58
C GLU A 214 21.43 12.51 12.34
N LEU A 215 20.18 12.46 12.85
CA LEU A 215 19.62 13.52 13.67
C LEU A 215 20.14 13.41 15.10
N THR A 216 20.98 14.34 15.50
CA THR A 216 21.69 14.31 16.79
C THR A 216 20.99 15.07 17.91
N ILE A 217 19.88 15.76 17.62
CA ILE A 217 19.12 16.55 18.60
C ILE A 217 17.72 15.96 18.77
N ASN A 218 17.38 15.60 20.00
CA ASN A 218 16.05 15.16 20.39
C ASN A 218 15.35 16.24 21.20
N TYR A 219 14.32 16.86 20.62
CA TYR A 219 13.49 17.87 21.27
C TYR A 219 12.18 17.31 21.84
N ARG A 220 11.78 16.11 21.41
CA ARG A 220 10.48 15.51 21.75
C ARG A 220 10.54 14.74 23.07
N THR A 221 11.53 13.88 23.23
CA THR A 221 11.66 12.96 24.36
C THR A 221 12.53 13.57 25.47
N PRO A 222 12.11 13.53 26.74
CA PRO A 222 12.95 13.91 27.87
C PRO A 222 14.24 13.11 27.95
N ALA A 223 15.33 13.75 28.43
CA ALA A 223 16.67 13.15 28.48
C ALA A 223 16.70 11.79 29.18
N GLN A 224 16.05 11.67 30.33
CA GLN A 224 16.05 10.43 31.12
C GLN A 224 15.38 9.26 30.38
N ILE A 225 14.33 9.52 29.58
CA ILE A 225 13.66 8.51 28.78
C ILE A 225 14.53 8.15 27.58
N ALA A 226 15.13 9.13 26.91
CA ALA A 226 16.03 8.90 25.78
C ALA A 226 17.26 8.07 26.19
N GLU A 227 17.88 8.35 27.32
CA GLU A 227 19.00 7.59 27.87
C GLU A 227 18.60 6.14 28.19
N ALA A 228 17.44 5.93 28.79
CA ALA A 228 16.92 4.60 29.05
C ALA A 228 16.67 3.81 27.75
N ALA A 229 16.06 4.44 26.74
CA ALA A 229 15.80 3.84 25.44
C ALA A 229 17.10 3.44 24.71
N VAL A 230 18.11 4.33 24.71
CA VAL A 230 19.43 4.04 24.13
C VAL A 230 20.10 2.87 24.85
N SER A 231 20.03 2.82 26.18
CA SER A 231 20.60 1.73 26.98
C SER A 231 19.96 0.37 26.61
N VAL A 232 18.64 0.34 26.42
CA VAL A 232 17.91 -0.87 26.00
C VAL A 232 18.32 -1.28 24.59
N ALA A 233 18.38 -0.34 23.65
CA ALA A 233 18.76 -0.63 22.27
C ALA A 233 20.20 -1.17 22.18
N GLN A 234 21.14 -0.58 22.90
CA GLN A 234 22.52 -1.06 22.97
C GLN A 234 22.62 -2.46 23.59
N ALA A 235 21.85 -2.72 24.65
CA ALA A 235 21.79 -4.05 25.27
C ALA A 235 21.22 -5.11 24.32
N ALA A 236 20.33 -4.70 23.40
CA ALA A 236 19.78 -5.54 22.34
C ALA A 236 20.74 -5.70 21.13
N GLY A 237 21.92 -5.08 21.16
CA GLY A 237 22.94 -5.21 20.11
C GLY A 237 22.81 -4.22 18.95
N TYR A 238 21.98 -3.18 19.07
CA TYR A 238 21.91 -2.11 18.09
C TYR A 238 23.04 -1.10 18.29
N GLU A 239 23.68 -0.71 17.19
CA GLU A 239 24.61 0.42 17.18
C GLU A 239 23.81 1.73 17.08
N VAL A 240 23.48 2.33 18.20
CA VAL A 240 22.72 3.58 18.26
C VAL A 240 23.55 4.68 18.95
N SER A 241 23.54 5.85 18.33
CA SER A 241 24.10 7.08 18.92
C SER A 241 23.06 7.69 19.86
N ALA A 242 23.51 8.14 21.03
CA ALA A 242 22.65 8.87 21.96
C ALA A 242 22.39 10.30 21.46
N PRO A 243 21.19 10.66 21.00
CA PRO A 243 20.92 12.03 20.60
C PRO A 243 20.90 12.94 21.83
N ARG A 244 21.39 14.17 21.66
CA ARG A 244 21.33 15.17 22.71
C ARG A 244 19.88 15.62 22.93
N ALA A 245 19.29 15.23 24.06
CA ALA A 245 17.98 15.72 24.45
C ALA A 245 18.05 17.19 24.91
N VAL A 246 17.10 18.01 24.50
CA VAL A 246 16.94 19.41 24.90
C VAL A 246 15.89 19.60 25.98
N ARG A 247 15.13 18.57 26.32
CA ARG A 247 14.13 18.53 27.38
C ARG A 247 14.64 17.67 28.55
N GLU A 248 14.48 18.14 29.75
CA GLU A 248 14.61 17.32 30.95
C GLU A 248 13.21 16.93 31.44
N GLY A 249 13.04 15.69 31.84
CA GLY A 249 11.83 15.21 32.49
C GLY A 249 11.81 15.61 33.95
N LYS A 250 10.63 15.77 34.53
CA LYS A 250 10.46 16.01 35.97
C LYS A 250 10.72 14.74 36.79
N TRP A 251 10.53 13.59 36.20
CA TRP A 251 10.57 12.30 36.88
C TRP A 251 11.49 11.32 36.13
N PRO A 252 12.21 10.45 36.85
CA PRO A 252 12.96 9.37 36.23
C PRO A 252 11.99 8.35 35.63
N PRO A 253 12.41 7.59 34.58
CA PRO A 253 11.62 6.51 34.08
C PRO A 253 11.38 5.43 35.13
N LEU A 254 10.16 4.92 35.23
CA LEU A 254 9.83 3.78 36.07
C LEU A 254 10.16 2.50 35.31
N VAL A 255 10.90 1.60 35.95
CA VAL A 255 11.26 0.30 35.37
C VAL A 255 10.61 -0.80 36.19
N HIS A 256 9.79 -1.64 35.56
CA HIS A 256 9.16 -2.78 36.16
C HIS A 256 9.65 -4.05 35.48
N GLU A 257 10.17 -4.98 36.27
CA GLU A 257 10.48 -6.33 35.77
C GLU A 257 9.21 -7.19 35.90
N VAL A 258 8.71 -7.67 34.77
CA VAL A 258 7.50 -8.48 34.72
C VAL A 258 7.68 -9.67 33.77
N ALA A 259 6.98 -10.76 34.05
CA ALA A 259 6.93 -11.90 33.14
C ALA A 259 6.21 -11.49 31.83
N PRO A 260 6.60 -12.02 30.67
CA PRO A 260 6.02 -11.64 29.38
C PRO A 260 4.47 -11.74 29.33
N GLU A 261 3.90 -12.75 29.96
CA GLU A 261 2.47 -12.97 30.06
C GLU A 261 1.72 -11.93 30.90
N SER A 262 2.43 -11.22 31.80
CA SER A 262 1.86 -10.22 32.71
C SER A 262 2.07 -8.78 32.25
N VAL A 263 2.74 -8.55 31.11
CA VAL A 263 3.09 -7.21 30.62
C VAL A 263 1.85 -6.34 30.43
N VAL A 264 0.79 -6.89 29.81
CA VAL A 264 -0.43 -6.12 29.51
C VAL A 264 -1.15 -5.73 30.79
N GLU A 265 -1.32 -6.68 31.74
CA GLU A 265 -1.98 -6.44 33.03
C GLU A 265 -1.23 -5.39 33.85
N GLN A 266 0.10 -5.53 33.95
CA GLN A 266 0.94 -4.58 34.68
C GLN A 266 0.93 -3.19 34.04
N THR A 267 0.96 -3.13 32.72
CA THR A 267 0.86 -1.84 31.99
C THR A 267 -0.46 -1.14 32.31
N VAL A 268 -1.58 -1.85 32.29
CA VAL A 268 -2.90 -1.31 32.63
C VAL A 268 -2.94 -0.81 34.07
N SER A 269 -2.36 -1.57 35.01
CA SER A 269 -2.30 -1.19 36.44
C SER A 269 -1.53 0.11 36.61
N VAL A 270 -0.30 0.18 36.10
CA VAL A 270 0.58 1.37 36.22
C VAL A 270 -0.07 2.60 35.57
N VAL A 271 -0.64 2.46 34.36
CA VAL A 271 -1.31 3.57 33.69
C VAL A 271 -2.52 4.04 34.51
N SER A 272 -3.31 3.12 35.08
CA SER A 272 -4.49 3.47 35.88
C SER A 272 -4.13 4.19 37.19
N GLU A 273 -2.97 3.89 37.76
CA GLU A 273 -2.46 4.56 38.94
C GLU A 273 -1.87 5.95 38.64
N GLU A 274 -1.17 6.10 37.53
CA GLU A 274 -0.43 7.32 37.17
C GLU A 274 -1.30 8.38 36.49
N VAL A 275 -2.29 7.99 35.68
CA VAL A 275 -3.15 8.94 34.93
C VAL A 275 -3.85 9.97 35.85
N PRO A 276 -4.40 9.60 37.01
CA PRO A 276 -5.01 10.59 37.92
C PRO A 276 -4.01 11.63 38.46
N HIS A 277 -2.72 11.28 38.55
CA HIS A 277 -1.68 12.13 39.08
C HIS A 277 -1.01 13.01 38.01
N SER A 278 -1.11 12.62 36.73
CA SER A 278 -0.50 13.35 35.59
C SER A 278 -1.29 14.57 35.14
N GLY A 279 -2.48 14.82 35.70
CA GLY A 279 -3.31 15.99 35.39
C GLY A 279 -3.97 15.97 34.02
N GLY A 280 -4.07 14.81 33.36
CA GLY A 280 -4.74 14.61 32.09
C GLY A 280 -4.24 15.59 31.03
N ALA A 281 -3.10 15.34 30.44
CA ALA A 281 -2.61 16.12 29.29
C ALA A 281 -3.19 15.55 27.99
#